data_7f49f23fd995dcac214c1530cb12cec2
#
_entry.id   7f49f23fd995dcac214c1530cb12cec2
#
_cell.length_a   1.000
_cell.length_b   1.000
_cell.length_c   1.000
_cell.angle_alpha   90.00
_cell.angle_beta   90.00
_cell.angle_gamma   90.00
#
_symmetry.space_group_name_H-M   'P 1'
#
loop_
_entity.id
_entity.type
_entity.pdbx_description
1 polymer ?
#
loop_
_entity_poly.entity_id
_entity_poly.type
_entity_poly.pdbx_seq_one_letter_code
_entity_poly.pdbx_strand_id
1 'polypeptide(L)'
;MNPDALSDLVLLLVCATVAWRDLRTRPAIAVGAGLIGLAALLGVLRFSGVAMVYGPHRFFSLLAACVAFTLLAAGLRWPDAAIARRAAAVGRCVVVVGGVGVALTVMGVGLWSQIVPGLSALVIVWTALQQRRAPAIVGALLLVGSFAVAATGKPGTLYLDYFNSTQALHYLLAAGIALLALPRLSAQADASAPPA
;
A
#
# COMPACT_ATOMS: atom_id res chain seq x y z
N MET A 1 6.68 18.67 14.69
CA MET A 1 6.27 17.27 14.44
C MET A 1 7.48 16.55 13.89
N ASN A 2 7.76 15.30 14.34
CA ASN A 2 8.85 14.50 13.80
C ASN A 2 8.64 14.28 12.29
N PRO A 3 9.65 14.48 11.42
CA PRO A 3 9.52 14.26 9.97
C PRO A 3 9.05 12.84 9.58
N ASP A 4 9.41 11.82 10.36
CA ASP A 4 8.94 10.45 10.13
C ASP A 4 7.43 10.33 10.42
N ALA A 5 6.95 10.94 11.51
CA ALA A 5 5.52 11.00 11.80
C ALA A 5 4.73 11.77 10.71
N LEU A 6 5.33 12.81 10.11
CA LEU A 6 4.70 13.53 9.01
C LEU A 6 4.56 12.67 7.76
N SER A 7 5.60 11.91 7.39
CA SER A 7 5.55 11.02 6.23
C SER A 7 4.51 9.91 6.39
N ASP A 8 4.40 9.35 7.60
CA ASP A 8 3.34 8.39 7.95
C ASP A 8 1.94 9.01 7.88
N LEU A 9 1.78 10.26 8.35
CA LEU A 9 0.49 10.98 8.29
C LEU A 9 0.05 11.19 6.84
N VAL A 10 0.94 11.59 5.94
CA VAL A 10 0.64 11.73 4.51
C VAL A 10 0.19 10.39 3.92
N LEU A 11 0.92 9.31 4.20
CA LEU A 11 0.56 7.96 3.74
C LEU A 11 -0.79 7.52 4.30
N LEU A 12 -1.05 7.75 5.59
CA LEU A 12 -2.34 7.47 6.23
C LEU A 12 -3.49 8.17 5.52
N LEU A 13 -3.38 9.48 5.27
CA LEU A 13 -4.45 10.27 4.65
C LEU A 13 -4.78 9.76 3.24
N VAL A 14 -3.76 9.46 2.44
CA VAL A 14 -3.95 8.89 1.10
C VAL A 14 -4.62 7.51 1.18
N CYS A 15 -4.11 6.63 2.03
CA CYS A 15 -4.64 5.29 2.18
C CYS A 15 -6.06 5.27 2.74
N ALA A 16 -6.37 6.12 3.72
CA ALA A 16 -7.72 6.27 4.28
C ALA A 16 -8.70 6.77 3.23
N THR A 17 -8.32 7.75 2.40
CA THR A 17 -9.14 8.26 1.30
C THR A 17 -9.45 7.16 0.28
N VAL A 18 -8.43 6.39 -0.13
CA VAL A 18 -8.63 5.29 -1.08
C VAL A 18 -9.48 4.17 -0.47
N ALA A 19 -9.19 3.78 0.79
CA ALA A 19 -9.96 2.74 1.48
C ALA A 19 -11.44 3.14 1.63
N TRP A 20 -11.72 4.36 2.07
CA TRP A 20 -13.08 4.86 2.23
C TRP A 20 -13.86 4.86 0.91
N ARG A 21 -13.26 5.39 -0.15
CA ARG A 21 -13.89 5.46 -1.47
C ARG A 21 -14.21 4.08 -2.05
N ASP A 22 -13.26 3.13 -1.92
CA ASP A 22 -13.39 1.82 -2.53
C ASP A 22 -14.07 0.77 -1.64
N LEU A 23 -14.45 1.13 -0.39
CA LEU A 23 -14.96 0.21 0.63
C LEU A 23 -16.13 -0.65 0.15
N ARG A 24 -17.09 -0.06 -0.57
CA ARG A 24 -18.30 -0.75 -1.04
C ARG A 24 -18.15 -1.39 -2.41
N THR A 25 -17.27 -0.89 -3.24
CA THR A 25 -17.19 -1.25 -4.66
C THR A 25 -16.01 -2.18 -4.96
N ARG A 26 -14.89 -2.04 -4.22
CA ARG A 26 -13.63 -2.75 -4.47
C ARG A 26 -12.97 -3.17 -3.14
N PRO A 27 -13.56 -4.14 -2.43
CA PRO A 27 -13.10 -4.52 -1.08
C PRO A 27 -11.61 -4.88 -1.01
N ALA A 28 -11.04 -5.54 -2.02
CA ALA A 28 -9.60 -5.83 -2.01
C ALA A 28 -8.73 -4.58 -1.97
N ILE A 29 -9.07 -3.56 -2.77
CA ILE A 29 -8.33 -2.29 -2.77
C ILE A 29 -8.53 -1.56 -1.44
N ALA A 30 -9.77 -1.53 -0.94
CA ALA A 30 -10.08 -0.87 0.32
C ALA A 30 -9.33 -1.52 1.50
N VAL A 31 -9.33 -2.85 1.58
CA VAL A 31 -8.61 -3.58 2.65
C VAL A 31 -7.09 -3.44 2.48
N GLY A 32 -6.56 -3.55 1.25
CA GLY A 32 -5.14 -3.36 0.99
C GLY A 32 -4.66 -1.96 1.41
N ALA A 33 -5.34 -0.90 0.95
CA ALA A 33 -5.05 0.46 1.37
C ALA A 33 -5.26 0.66 2.88
N GLY A 34 -6.34 0.09 3.45
CA GLY A 34 -6.64 0.15 4.88
C GLY A 34 -5.55 -0.45 5.76
N LEU A 35 -4.95 -1.60 5.36
CA LEU A 35 -3.85 -2.21 6.08
C LEU A 35 -2.58 -1.33 6.06
N ILE A 36 -2.25 -0.73 4.92
CA ILE A 36 -1.14 0.23 4.82
C ILE A 36 -1.44 1.47 5.68
N GLY A 37 -2.67 2.00 5.60
CA GLY A 37 -3.10 3.15 6.40
C GLY A 37 -3.06 2.87 7.90
N LEU A 38 -3.46 1.67 8.35
CA LEU A 38 -3.38 1.28 9.76
C LEU A 38 -1.92 1.19 10.24
N ALA A 39 -1.03 0.62 9.43
CA ALA A 39 0.40 0.61 9.74
C ALA A 39 0.95 2.04 9.86
N ALA A 40 0.56 2.93 8.93
CA ALA A 40 0.95 4.34 8.95
C ALA A 40 0.39 5.09 10.17
N LEU A 41 -0.88 4.84 10.56
CA LEU A 41 -1.46 5.41 11.79
C LEU A 41 -0.63 5.04 13.03
N LEU A 42 -0.28 3.76 13.15
CA LEU A 42 0.56 3.29 14.24
C LEU A 42 1.99 3.88 14.16
N GLY A 43 2.48 4.14 12.96
CA GLY A 43 3.74 4.86 12.72
C GLY A 43 3.69 6.31 13.21
N VAL A 44 2.62 7.04 12.89
CA VAL A 44 2.40 8.40 13.43
C VAL A 44 2.48 8.41 14.95
N LEU A 45 1.76 7.50 15.61
CA LEU A 45 1.77 7.41 17.08
C LEU A 45 3.15 7.04 17.62
N ARG A 46 3.82 6.07 17.00
CA ARG A 46 5.17 5.63 17.38
C ARG A 46 6.18 6.78 17.31
N PHE A 47 6.24 7.47 16.19
CA PHE A 47 7.19 8.58 15.98
C PHE A 47 6.78 9.86 16.71
N SER A 48 5.56 9.92 17.24
CA SER A 48 5.11 10.95 18.19
C SER A 48 5.44 10.61 19.65
N GLY A 49 6.12 9.49 19.91
CA GLY A 49 6.62 9.13 21.25
C GLY A 49 5.74 8.15 22.03
N VAL A 50 4.71 7.54 21.43
CA VAL A 50 3.85 6.55 22.09
C VAL A 50 4.52 5.18 22.04
N ALA A 51 5.31 4.84 23.05
CA ALA A 51 6.14 3.62 23.09
C ALA A 51 5.31 2.31 23.00
N MET A 52 4.10 2.28 23.60
CA MET A 52 3.25 1.09 23.62
C MET A 52 2.81 0.59 22.24
N VAL A 53 2.84 1.44 21.21
CA VAL A 53 2.44 1.05 19.85
C VAL A 53 3.57 0.42 19.03
N TYR A 54 4.78 0.29 19.56
CA TYR A 54 5.92 -0.27 18.83
C TYR A 54 5.65 -1.69 18.31
N GLY A 55 5.17 -2.58 19.17
CA GLY A 55 4.82 -3.95 18.81
C GLY A 55 3.69 -4.01 17.75
N PRO A 56 2.54 -3.38 18.03
CA PRO A 56 1.46 -3.26 17.04
C PRO A 56 1.92 -2.67 15.70
N HIS A 57 2.67 -1.58 15.70
CA HIS A 57 3.20 -0.98 14.47
C HIS A 57 4.03 -1.98 13.66
N ARG A 58 4.98 -2.67 14.30
CA ARG A 58 5.81 -3.69 13.64
C ARG A 58 4.96 -4.81 13.06
N PHE A 59 3.96 -5.30 13.80
CA PHE A 59 3.06 -6.36 13.34
C PHE A 59 2.24 -5.92 12.12
N PHE A 60 1.58 -4.75 12.17
CA PHE A 60 0.75 -4.29 11.06
C PHE A 60 1.58 -3.87 9.85
N SER A 61 2.79 -3.33 10.02
CA SER A 61 3.72 -3.08 8.92
C SER A 61 4.12 -4.37 8.21
N LEU A 62 4.41 -5.43 8.97
CA LEU A 62 4.73 -6.74 8.40
C LEU A 62 3.51 -7.36 7.71
N LEU A 63 2.34 -7.31 8.32
CA LEU A 63 1.11 -7.80 7.72
C LEU A 63 0.79 -7.05 6.41
N ALA A 64 0.91 -5.73 6.41
CA ALA A 64 0.73 -4.93 5.19
C ALA A 64 1.74 -5.31 4.10
N ALA A 65 3.01 -5.47 4.45
CA ALA A 65 4.03 -5.94 3.50
C ALA A 65 3.69 -7.31 2.91
N CYS A 66 3.16 -8.23 3.71
CA CYS A 66 2.85 -9.60 3.26
C CYS A 66 1.61 -9.69 2.36
N VAL A 67 0.58 -8.84 2.55
CA VAL A 67 -0.71 -9.05 1.86
C VAL A 67 -1.33 -7.82 1.22
N ALA A 68 -1.02 -6.60 1.67
CA ALA A 68 -1.71 -5.42 1.15
C ALA A 68 -1.46 -5.22 -0.35
N PHE A 69 -0.22 -5.41 -0.80
CA PHE A 69 0.12 -5.28 -2.23
C PHE A 69 -0.51 -6.38 -3.08
N THR A 70 -0.66 -7.59 -2.55
CA THR A 70 -1.38 -8.67 -3.23
C THR A 70 -2.86 -8.30 -3.44
N LEU A 71 -3.50 -7.71 -2.45
CA LEU A 71 -4.87 -7.24 -2.55
C LEU A 71 -5.01 -6.07 -3.53
N LEU A 72 -4.08 -5.11 -3.51
CA LEU A 72 -4.05 -4.02 -4.48
C LEU A 72 -3.87 -4.55 -5.91
N ALA A 73 -2.92 -5.47 -6.12
CA ALA A 73 -2.68 -6.11 -7.41
C ALA A 73 -3.92 -6.87 -7.91
N ALA A 74 -4.54 -7.68 -7.05
CA ALA A 74 -5.76 -8.41 -7.38
C ALA A 74 -6.91 -7.48 -7.76
N GLY A 75 -7.14 -6.43 -6.97
CA GLY A 75 -8.19 -5.44 -7.22
C GLY A 75 -7.97 -4.58 -8.47
N LEU A 76 -6.71 -4.38 -8.88
CA LEU A 76 -6.36 -3.65 -10.09
C LEU A 76 -6.43 -4.52 -11.35
N ARG A 77 -5.92 -5.75 -11.25
CA ARG A 77 -5.74 -6.64 -12.41
C ARG A 77 -6.99 -7.45 -12.72
N TRP A 78 -7.71 -7.91 -11.69
CA TRP A 78 -8.88 -8.77 -11.81
C TRP A 78 -10.06 -8.20 -11.00
N PRO A 79 -10.59 -7.01 -11.37
CA PRO A 79 -11.58 -6.30 -10.56
C PRO A 79 -12.87 -7.10 -10.36
N ASP A 80 -13.20 -8.02 -11.26
CA ASP A 80 -14.43 -8.84 -11.19
C ASP A 80 -14.21 -10.21 -10.54
N ALA A 81 -12.98 -10.59 -10.23
CA ALA A 81 -12.68 -11.85 -9.56
C ALA A 81 -13.21 -11.87 -8.11
N ALA A 82 -13.54 -13.06 -7.62
CA ALA A 82 -14.04 -13.23 -6.25
C ALA A 82 -13.09 -12.66 -5.19
N ILE A 83 -11.78 -12.82 -5.37
CA ILE A 83 -10.74 -12.27 -4.49
C ILE A 83 -10.75 -10.72 -4.45
N ALA A 84 -11.24 -10.07 -5.51
CA ALA A 84 -11.31 -8.61 -5.55
C ALA A 84 -12.63 -8.06 -5.00
N ARG A 85 -13.74 -8.79 -5.15
CA ARG A 85 -15.11 -8.31 -4.89
C ARG A 85 -15.78 -8.88 -3.63
N ARG A 86 -15.45 -10.12 -3.23
CA ARG A 86 -16.11 -10.77 -2.11
C ARG A 86 -15.34 -10.53 -0.81
N ALA A 87 -15.95 -9.87 0.16
CA ALA A 87 -15.33 -9.59 1.46
C ALA A 87 -14.77 -10.85 2.14
N ALA A 88 -15.50 -11.98 2.05
CA ALA A 88 -15.03 -13.25 2.59
C ALA A 88 -13.76 -13.77 1.90
N ALA A 89 -13.63 -13.59 0.57
CA ALA A 89 -12.41 -14.00 -0.16
C ALA A 89 -11.23 -13.08 0.17
N VAL A 90 -11.47 -11.78 0.29
CA VAL A 90 -10.47 -10.80 0.76
C VAL A 90 -10.00 -11.14 2.16
N GLY A 91 -10.93 -11.41 3.10
CA GLY A 91 -10.60 -11.82 4.47
C GLY A 91 -9.77 -13.10 4.52
N ARG A 92 -10.12 -14.11 3.71
CA ARG A 92 -9.31 -15.34 3.59
C ARG A 92 -7.90 -15.04 3.05
N CYS A 93 -7.78 -14.16 2.07
CA CYS A 93 -6.47 -13.74 1.56
C CYS A 93 -5.63 -13.07 2.65
N VAL A 94 -6.22 -12.20 3.47
CA VAL A 94 -5.53 -11.58 4.62
C VAL A 94 -5.04 -12.64 5.59
N VAL A 95 -5.89 -13.60 5.97
CA VAL A 95 -5.55 -14.65 6.93
C VAL A 95 -4.50 -15.60 6.36
N VAL A 96 -4.67 -16.07 5.12
CA VAL A 96 -3.78 -17.08 4.53
C VAL A 96 -2.46 -16.43 4.09
N VAL A 97 -2.49 -15.46 3.18
CA VAL A 97 -1.26 -14.87 2.62
C VAL A 97 -0.55 -14.01 3.68
N GLY A 98 -1.32 -13.18 4.40
CA GLY A 98 -0.78 -12.33 5.46
C GLY A 98 -0.33 -13.13 6.67
N GLY A 99 -1.17 -14.05 7.18
CA GLY A 99 -0.87 -14.87 8.35
C GLY A 99 0.31 -15.80 8.13
N VAL A 100 0.36 -16.51 6.98
CA VAL A 100 1.52 -17.32 6.59
C VAL A 100 2.77 -16.46 6.47
N GLY A 101 2.67 -15.28 5.83
CA GLY A 101 3.81 -14.36 5.69
C GLY A 101 4.35 -13.88 7.03
N VAL A 102 3.48 -13.50 7.95
CA VAL A 102 3.87 -13.12 9.32
C VAL A 102 4.54 -14.29 10.04
N ALA A 103 3.92 -15.48 10.00
CA ALA A 103 4.47 -16.67 10.64
C ALA A 103 5.87 -17.02 10.10
N LEU A 104 6.05 -17.08 8.79
CA LEU A 104 7.34 -17.35 8.16
C LEU A 104 8.39 -16.32 8.55
N THR A 105 8.04 -15.04 8.58
CA THR A 105 8.99 -13.98 8.96
C THR A 105 9.40 -14.10 10.43
N VAL A 106 8.46 -14.42 11.33
CA VAL A 106 8.75 -14.66 12.75
C VAL A 106 9.64 -15.88 12.92
N MET A 107 9.49 -16.90 12.07
CA MET A 107 10.35 -18.10 12.05
C MET A 107 11.73 -17.86 11.40
N GLY A 108 12.05 -16.62 11.00
CA GLY A 108 13.33 -16.28 10.38
C GLY A 108 13.37 -16.39 8.84
N VAL A 109 12.26 -16.76 8.21
CA VAL A 109 12.13 -16.81 6.75
C VAL A 109 11.65 -15.44 6.23
N GLY A 110 12.55 -14.46 6.24
CA GLY A 110 12.21 -13.07 5.86
C GLY A 110 11.92 -12.83 4.37
N LEU A 111 12.28 -13.79 3.49
CA LEU A 111 12.11 -13.64 2.04
C LEU A 111 10.65 -13.46 1.62
N TRP A 112 9.68 -14.02 2.33
CA TRP A 112 8.26 -13.88 2.01
C TRP A 112 7.80 -12.42 1.98
N SER A 113 8.19 -11.66 2.99
CA SER A 113 7.84 -10.23 3.10
C SER A 113 8.50 -9.33 2.05
N GLN A 114 9.41 -9.87 1.24
CA GLN A 114 10.06 -9.17 0.12
C GLN A 114 9.55 -9.67 -1.24
N ILE A 115 9.45 -10.99 -1.42
CA ILE A 115 9.05 -11.61 -2.69
C ILE A 115 7.58 -11.31 -3.01
N VAL A 116 6.68 -11.48 -2.06
CA VAL A 116 5.24 -11.30 -2.30
C VAL A 116 4.87 -9.87 -2.71
N PRO A 117 5.32 -8.82 -1.98
CA PRO A 117 5.07 -7.45 -2.43
C PRO A 117 5.81 -7.12 -3.74
N GLY A 118 7.00 -7.65 -3.96
CA GLY A 118 7.75 -7.47 -5.21
C GLY A 118 6.99 -8.04 -6.43
N LEU A 119 6.52 -9.29 -6.34
CA LEU A 119 5.70 -9.89 -7.40
C LEU A 119 4.38 -9.13 -7.60
N SER A 120 3.75 -8.70 -6.52
CA SER A 120 2.53 -7.89 -6.58
C SER A 120 2.77 -6.55 -7.28
N ALA A 121 3.90 -5.90 -7.02
CA ALA A 121 4.28 -4.67 -7.68
C ALA A 121 4.49 -4.88 -9.20
N LEU A 122 5.11 -5.99 -9.60
CA LEU A 122 5.25 -6.34 -11.02
C LEU A 122 3.89 -6.52 -11.70
N VAL A 123 2.93 -7.17 -11.04
CA VAL A 123 1.55 -7.28 -11.55
C VAL A 123 0.89 -5.92 -11.67
N ILE A 124 1.10 -4.99 -10.72
CA ILE A 124 0.59 -3.62 -10.77
C ILE A 124 1.21 -2.87 -11.96
N VAL A 125 2.54 -2.95 -12.13
CA VAL A 125 3.24 -2.32 -13.28
C VAL A 125 2.70 -2.87 -14.60
N TRP A 126 2.62 -4.20 -14.74
CA TRP A 126 2.08 -4.83 -15.94
C TRP A 126 0.66 -4.35 -16.25
N THR A 127 -0.20 -4.27 -15.23
CA THR A 127 -1.58 -3.78 -15.38
C THR A 127 -1.62 -2.32 -15.79
N ALA A 128 -0.77 -1.46 -15.21
CA ALA A 128 -0.66 -0.05 -15.55
C ALA A 128 -0.22 0.16 -17.00
N LEU A 129 0.77 -0.62 -17.46
CA LEU A 129 1.26 -0.60 -18.85
C LEU A 129 0.16 -1.02 -19.84
N GLN A 130 -0.61 -2.07 -19.51
CA GLN A 130 -1.75 -2.48 -20.34
C GLN A 130 -2.84 -1.40 -20.45
N GLN A 131 -3.08 -0.67 -19.36
CA GLN A 131 -4.04 0.44 -19.35
C GLN A 131 -3.56 1.67 -20.13
N ARG A 132 -2.27 1.79 -20.43
CA ARG A 132 -1.63 2.89 -21.18
C ARG A 132 -1.94 4.28 -20.61
N ARG A 133 -2.18 4.40 -19.30
CA ARG A 133 -2.49 5.66 -18.62
C ARG A 133 -1.27 6.16 -17.90
N ALA A 134 -0.76 7.32 -18.26
CA ALA A 134 0.45 7.89 -17.70
C ALA A 134 0.43 7.96 -16.15
N PRO A 135 -0.64 8.44 -15.47
CA PRO A 135 -0.67 8.45 -14.00
C PRO A 135 -0.56 7.05 -13.39
N ALA A 136 -1.21 6.04 -13.99
CA ALA A 136 -1.13 4.67 -13.48
C ALA A 136 0.29 4.09 -13.63
N ILE A 137 0.96 4.37 -14.76
CA ILE A 137 2.34 3.92 -15.00
C ILE A 137 3.28 4.59 -13.99
N VAL A 138 3.20 5.91 -13.84
CA VAL A 138 4.03 6.65 -12.86
C VAL A 138 3.76 6.16 -11.45
N GLY A 139 2.49 5.98 -11.07
CA GLY A 139 2.11 5.44 -9.76
C GLY A 139 2.69 4.05 -9.50
N ALA A 140 2.65 3.15 -10.48
CA ALA A 140 3.22 1.82 -10.38
C ALA A 140 4.76 1.85 -10.25
N LEU A 141 5.43 2.73 -10.99
CA LEU A 141 6.89 2.91 -10.88
C LEU A 141 7.31 3.49 -9.52
N LEU A 142 6.52 4.41 -8.96
CA LEU A 142 6.76 4.93 -7.60
C LEU A 142 6.62 3.84 -6.54
N LEU A 143 5.66 2.91 -6.69
CA LEU A 143 5.57 1.74 -5.80
C LEU A 143 6.81 0.85 -5.90
N VAL A 144 7.31 0.57 -7.11
CA VAL A 144 8.56 -0.19 -7.28
C VAL A 144 9.74 0.58 -6.66
N GLY A 145 9.82 1.88 -6.87
CA GLY A 145 10.83 2.75 -6.26
C GLY A 145 10.79 2.70 -4.74
N SER A 146 9.60 2.65 -4.13
CA SER A 146 9.46 2.52 -2.68
C SER A 146 10.07 1.22 -2.15
N PHE A 147 9.89 0.09 -2.85
CA PHE A 147 10.54 -1.18 -2.49
C PHE A 147 12.05 -1.14 -2.67
N ALA A 148 12.54 -0.49 -3.73
CA ALA A 148 13.97 -0.31 -3.91
C ALA A 148 14.59 0.49 -2.75
N VAL A 149 13.92 1.56 -2.30
CA VAL A 149 14.33 2.34 -1.11
C VAL A 149 14.30 1.47 0.15
N ALA A 150 13.25 0.66 0.35
CA ALA A 150 13.16 -0.23 1.50
C ALA A 150 14.28 -1.29 1.52
N ALA A 151 14.64 -1.83 0.35
CA ALA A 151 15.65 -2.88 0.22
C ALA A 151 17.10 -2.35 0.33
N THR A 152 17.35 -1.11 -0.10
CA THR A 152 18.70 -0.52 -0.16
C THR A 152 18.97 0.49 0.93
N GLY A 153 17.94 0.94 1.65
CA GLY A 153 18.05 1.98 2.67
C GLY A 153 18.94 1.52 3.84
N LYS A 154 20.06 2.23 4.04
CA LYS A 154 20.94 2.04 5.18
C LYS A 154 20.70 3.15 6.21
N PRO A 155 20.94 2.90 7.51
CA PRO A 155 20.93 3.96 8.51
C PRO A 155 21.85 5.13 8.10
N GLY A 156 21.33 6.34 8.15
CA GLY A 156 22.08 7.55 7.78
C GLY A 156 22.11 7.89 6.28
N THR A 157 21.55 7.04 5.39
CA THR A 157 21.41 7.41 3.98
C THR A 157 20.31 8.46 3.82
N LEU A 158 20.63 9.58 3.19
CA LEU A 158 19.67 10.60 2.77
C LEU A 158 19.39 10.48 1.27
N TYR A 159 18.15 10.53 0.90
CA TYR A 159 17.69 10.61 -0.49
C TYR A 159 17.42 12.07 -0.84
N LEU A 160 17.98 12.54 -1.95
CA LEU A 160 17.91 13.95 -2.37
C LEU A 160 18.40 14.92 -1.27
N ASP A 161 19.34 14.48 -0.42
CA ASP A 161 19.91 15.23 0.71
C ASP A 161 18.91 15.65 1.82
N TYR A 162 17.66 15.23 1.73
CA TYR A 162 16.58 15.66 2.64
C TYR A 162 15.84 14.52 3.34
N PHE A 163 15.62 13.39 2.68
CA PHE A 163 14.75 12.33 3.19
C PHE A 163 15.55 11.11 3.63
N ASN A 164 15.29 10.63 4.83
CA ASN A 164 15.78 9.31 5.22
C ASN A 164 14.98 8.19 4.48
N SER A 165 15.46 6.95 4.57
CA SER A 165 14.83 5.81 3.87
C SER A 165 13.37 5.60 4.25
N THR A 166 12.98 5.85 5.50
CA THR A 166 11.59 5.74 5.97
C THR A 166 10.71 6.77 5.31
N GLN A 167 11.13 8.03 5.31
CA GLN A 167 10.38 9.13 4.70
C GLN A 167 10.25 8.95 3.19
N ALA A 168 11.35 8.62 2.50
CA ALA A 168 11.34 8.38 1.07
C ALA A 168 10.39 7.22 0.71
N LEU A 169 10.43 6.11 1.46
CA LEU A 169 9.50 4.99 1.31
C LEU A 169 8.04 5.47 1.41
N HIS A 170 7.68 6.19 2.47
CA HIS A 170 6.30 6.58 2.73
C HIS A 170 5.78 7.60 1.69
N TYR A 171 6.60 8.58 1.28
CA TYR A 171 6.18 9.54 0.25
C TYR A 171 6.02 8.87 -1.12
N LEU A 172 6.92 7.95 -1.50
CA LEU A 172 6.80 7.19 -2.75
C LEU A 172 5.55 6.28 -2.75
N LEU A 173 5.27 5.60 -1.62
CA LEU A 173 4.05 4.80 -1.46
C LEU A 173 2.81 5.68 -1.56
N ALA A 174 2.75 6.81 -0.84
CA ALA A 174 1.61 7.71 -0.86
C ALA A 174 1.34 8.25 -2.27
N ALA A 175 2.38 8.76 -2.95
CA ALA A 175 2.26 9.26 -4.31
C ALA A 175 1.85 8.16 -5.30
N GLY A 176 2.45 6.96 -5.19
CA GLY A 176 2.14 5.81 -6.01
C GLY A 176 0.67 5.38 -5.88
N ILE A 177 0.18 5.23 -4.65
CA ILE A 177 -1.21 4.85 -4.37
C ILE A 177 -2.19 5.95 -4.84
N ALA A 178 -1.87 7.23 -4.60
CA ALA A 178 -2.69 8.35 -5.06
C ALA A 178 -2.84 8.35 -6.59
N LEU A 179 -1.74 8.24 -7.33
CA LEU A 179 -1.74 8.22 -8.79
C LEU A 179 -2.49 7.02 -9.39
N LEU A 180 -2.37 5.85 -8.78
CA LEU A 180 -3.16 4.67 -9.18
C LEU A 180 -4.67 4.86 -8.92
N ALA A 181 -5.03 5.73 -7.98
CA ALA A 181 -6.42 6.06 -7.66
C ALA A 181 -7.04 7.12 -8.59
N LEU A 182 -6.24 8.08 -9.11
CA LEU A 182 -6.73 9.22 -9.92
C LEU A 182 -7.62 8.85 -11.12
N PRO A 183 -7.28 7.88 -11.97
CA PRO A 183 -8.10 7.54 -13.13
C PRO A 183 -9.51 7.07 -12.79
N ARG A 184 -9.72 6.66 -11.55
CA ARG A 184 -11.00 6.18 -11.03
C ARG A 184 -11.88 7.33 -10.52
N LEU A 185 -11.29 8.42 -10.08
CA LEU A 185 -12.01 9.61 -9.65
C LEU A 185 -12.67 10.30 -10.86
N SER A 186 -11.96 10.41 -11.99
CA SER A 186 -12.52 10.98 -13.22
C SER A 186 -13.66 10.14 -13.80
N ALA A 187 -13.51 8.79 -13.85
CA ALA A 187 -14.55 7.91 -14.35
C ALA A 187 -15.84 7.92 -13.50
N GLN A 188 -15.71 8.22 -12.20
CA GLN A 188 -16.87 8.33 -11.31
C GLN A 188 -17.58 9.68 -11.42
N ALA A 189 -16.85 10.76 -11.70
CA ALA A 189 -17.41 12.08 -11.99
C ALA A 189 -18.22 12.07 -13.28
N ASP A 190 -17.71 11.42 -14.33
CA ASP A 190 -18.41 11.29 -15.62
C ASP A 190 -19.69 10.45 -15.52
N ALA A 191 -19.69 9.41 -14.68
CA ALA A 191 -20.86 8.55 -14.47
C ALA A 191 -21.96 9.23 -13.62
N SER A 192 -21.65 10.29 -12.90
CA SER A 192 -22.59 11.06 -12.06
C SER A 192 -23.12 12.31 -12.78
N ALA A 193 -22.62 12.65 -13.96
CA ALA A 193 -23.15 13.74 -14.76
C ALA A 193 -24.58 13.41 -15.26
N PRO A 194 -25.58 14.30 -15.11
CA PRO A 194 -26.90 14.05 -15.64
C PRO A 194 -26.84 13.96 -17.17
N PRO A 195 -27.66 13.12 -17.80
CA PRO A 195 -27.74 13.04 -19.27
C PRO A 195 -28.18 14.41 -19.81
N ALA A 196 -27.47 14.88 -20.83
CA ALA A 196 -27.70 16.16 -21.49
C ALA A 196 -29.05 16.19 -22.26
#